data_7a618152e67e6bf859b587ee99d34c4d
#
_entry.id   7a618152e67e6bf859b587ee99d34c4d
#
_cell.length_a   1.000
_cell.length_b   1.000
_cell.length_c   1.000
_cell.angle_alpha   90.00
_cell.angle_beta   90.00
_cell.angle_gamma   90.00
#
_symmetry.space_group_name_H-M   'P 1'
#
loop_
_entity.id
_entity.type
_entity.pdbx_description
1 polymer ?
#
loop_
_entity_poly.entity_id
_entity_poly.type
_entity_poly.pdbx_seq_one_letter_code
_entity_poly.pdbx_strand_id
1 'polypeptide(L)'
;MKINKILIYGSAHLTAKTCSLLKHHYELVGHIPSVNPVIAGNMELPIVDDTIEHDIKLSLQYNRKMNNVKNAFNIHTGLLPDWGGQDILYHTLKLNSKEQGLTFHKMTSEYDYGQIISKITYPVLKNDTMIDLYNRMTCCFPGFVLSSLKLLESMSEKQVSSCIKIKPRLFNRGKIEKKDMDLYNKTLPKLREIYEQN
;
A
#
# COMPACT_ATOMS: atom_id res chain seq x y z
N MET A 1 -16.89 12.17 5.46
CA MET A 1 -16.99 11.15 6.56
C MET A 1 -16.01 11.59 7.64
N LYS A 2 -16.40 11.63 8.93
CA LYS A 2 -15.45 11.90 10.02
C LYS A 2 -14.68 10.63 10.36
N ILE A 3 -13.36 10.70 10.42
CA ILE A 3 -12.48 9.59 10.79
C ILE A 3 -11.77 9.98 12.08
N ASN A 4 -11.97 9.21 13.14
CA ASN A 4 -11.27 9.38 14.42
C ASN A 4 -10.41 8.14 14.72
N LYS A 5 -10.98 6.93 14.55
CA LYS A 5 -10.38 5.65 14.90
C LYS A 5 -10.03 4.84 13.65
N ILE A 6 -8.78 4.42 13.52
CA ILE A 6 -8.29 3.64 12.38
C ILE A 6 -7.73 2.31 12.87
N LEU A 7 -8.22 1.21 12.32
CA LEU A 7 -7.63 -0.11 12.45
C LEU A 7 -6.66 -0.35 11.29
N ILE A 8 -5.39 -0.63 11.60
CA ILE A 8 -4.34 -0.83 10.62
C ILE A 8 -4.24 -2.31 10.23
N TYR A 9 -4.16 -2.60 8.95
CA TYR A 9 -3.80 -3.90 8.39
C TYR A 9 -2.42 -3.81 7.76
N GLY A 10 -1.46 -4.51 8.33
CA GLY A 10 -0.06 -4.51 7.88
C GLY A 10 0.93 -4.43 9.03
N SER A 11 2.16 -4.82 8.76
CA SER A 11 3.28 -4.77 9.71
C SER A 11 4.63 -4.60 8.99
N ALA A 12 4.61 -4.11 7.76
CA ALA A 12 5.82 -3.82 7.01
C ALA A 12 6.47 -2.49 7.46
N HIS A 13 7.74 -2.28 7.10
CA HIS A 13 8.48 -1.04 7.40
C HIS A 13 7.71 0.23 6.99
N LEU A 14 7.15 0.28 5.78
CA LEU A 14 6.34 1.41 5.34
C LEU A 14 5.06 1.59 6.17
N THR A 15 4.46 0.50 6.65
CA THR A 15 3.31 0.56 7.56
C THR A 15 3.70 1.22 8.86
N ALA A 16 4.79 0.77 9.50
CA ALA A 16 5.29 1.34 10.76
C ALA A 16 5.62 2.83 10.62
N LYS A 17 6.38 3.19 9.58
CA LYS A 17 6.72 4.59 9.26
C LYS A 17 5.48 5.46 9.03
N THR A 18 4.45 4.92 8.39
CA THR A 18 3.19 5.62 8.16
C THR A 18 2.41 5.80 9.47
N CYS A 19 2.34 4.78 10.31
CA CYS A 19 1.69 4.87 11.62
C CYS A 19 2.33 5.92 12.51
N SER A 20 3.65 6.08 12.48
CA SER A 20 4.36 7.14 13.22
C SER A 20 3.92 8.55 12.80
N LEU A 21 3.51 8.76 11.56
CA LEU A 21 2.90 10.02 11.11
C LEU A 21 1.41 10.09 11.51
N LEU A 22 0.65 9.03 11.25
CA LEU A 22 -0.81 9.04 11.41
C LEU A 22 -1.24 9.21 12.87
N LYS A 23 -0.48 8.69 13.85
CA LYS A 23 -0.79 8.82 15.31
C LYS A 23 -0.88 10.27 15.81
N HIS A 24 -0.36 11.24 15.05
CA HIS A 24 -0.50 12.66 15.36
C HIS A 24 -1.82 13.27 14.88
N HIS A 25 -2.61 12.53 14.09
CA HIS A 25 -3.84 13.00 13.46
C HIS A 25 -5.06 12.13 13.79
N TYR A 26 -4.84 10.85 14.12
CA TYR A 26 -5.88 9.84 14.35
C TYR A 26 -5.56 8.94 15.52
N GLU A 27 -6.57 8.39 16.16
CA GLU A 27 -6.43 7.28 17.10
C GLU A 27 -6.21 5.99 16.30
N LEU A 28 -5.00 5.42 16.39
CA LEU A 28 -4.70 4.10 15.82
C LEU A 28 -5.03 3.05 16.88
N VAL A 29 -6.15 2.35 16.73
CA VAL A 29 -6.69 1.43 17.75
C VAL A 29 -5.92 0.12 17.87
N GLY A 30 -5.07 -0.19 16.91
CA GLY A 30 -4.22 -1.38 16.88
C GLY A 30 -3.89 -1.80 15.46
N HIS A 31 -3.24 -2.96 15.32
CA HIS A 31 -2.94 -3.50 14.00
C HIS A 31 -3.16 -5.02 13.89
N ILE A 32 -3.46 -5.47 12.67
CA ILE A 32 -3.51 -6.87 12.26
C ILE A 32 -2.28 -7.12 11.37
N PRO A 33 -1.33 -7.97 11.81
CA PRO A 33 -0.04 -8.09 11.16
C PRO A 33 -0.12 -8.82 9.80
N SER A 34 0.76 -8.42 8.88
CA SER A 34 1.07 -9.18 7.67
C SER A 34 1.78 -10.48 8.01
N VAL A 35 1.69 -11.48 7.13
CA VAL A 35 2.49 -12.71 7.24
C VAL A 35 3.79 -12.52 6.48
N ASN A 36 4.92 -12.70 7.17
CA ASN A 36 6.26 -12.60 6.58
C ASN A 36 6.42 -11.41 5.64
N PRO A 37 6.29 -10.16 6.13
CA PRO A 37 6.48 -8.98 5.29
C PRO A 37 7.89 -9.00 4.69
N VAL A 38 8.04 -8.49 3.48
CA VAL A 38 9.34 -8.44 2.80
C VAL A 38 10.38 -7.69 3.63
N ILE A 39 9.95 -6.57 4.22
CA ILE A 39 10.72 -5.77 5.16
C ILE A 39 9.81 -5.58 6.37
N ALA A 40 10.20 -6.13 7.51
CA ALA A 40 9.43 -6.00 8.75
C ALA A 40 9.51 -4.57 9.28
N GLY A 41 8.46 -4.12 9.96
CA GLY A 41 8.40 -2.84 10.66
C GLY A 41 8.24 -3.04 12.15
N ASN A 42 8.88 -2.19 12.93
CA ASN A 42 8.64 -2.12 14.37
C ASN A 42 7.32 -1.36 14.61
N MET A 43 6.24 -2.10 14.82
CA MET A 43 4.91 -1.53 15.08
C MET A 43 4.77 -1.20 16.55
N GLU A 44 4.60 0.08 16.87
CA GLU A 44 4.32 0.58 18.23
C GLU A 44 2.80 0.54 18.52
N LEU A 45 2.09 -0.43 17.98
CA LEU A 45 0.64 -0.59 18.14
C LEU A 45 0.33 -1.99 18.67
N PRO A 46 -0.71 -2.15 19.50
CA PRO A 46 -1.13 -3.47 19.95
C PRO A 46 -1.62 -4.32 18.77
N ILE A 47 -1.33 -5.63 18.84
CA ILE A 47 -1.95 -6.60 17.94
C ILE A 47 -3.38 -6.83 18.43
N VAL A 48 -4.33 -6.69 17.53
CA VAL A 48 -5.77 -6.81 17.83
C VAL A 48 -6.45 -7.67 16.77
N ASP A 49 -7.71 -8.00 17.00
CA ASP A 49 -8.57 -8.61 16.01
C ASP A 49 -9.53 -7.58 15.35
N ASP A 50 -10.31 -8.02 14.37
CA ASP A 50 -11.20 -7.17 13.57
C ASP A 50 -12.48 -6.73 14.31
N THR A 51 -12.66 -7.11 15.58
CA THR A 51 -13.85 -6.77 16.39
C THR A 51 -13.67 -5.47 17.16
N ILE A 52 -12.44 -4.96 17.29
CA ILE A 52 -12.18 -3.68 17.96
C ILE A 52 -12.95 -2.54 17.26
N GLU A 53 -13.47 -1.61 18.05
CA GLU A 53 -14.23 -0.47 17.53
C GLU A 53 -13.33 0.45 16.67
N HIS A 54 -13.74 0.72 15.45
CA HIS A 54 -13.04 1.59 14.49
C HIS A 54 -14.00 2.22 13.47
N ASP A 55 -13.64 3.36 12.91
CA ASP A 55 -14.39 4.02 11.84
C ASP A 55 -14.04 3.41 10.48
N ILE A 56 -12.74 3.19 10.24
CA ILE A 56 -12.22 2.59 9.01
C ILE A 56 -11.12 1.57 9.26
N LYS A 57 -10.95 0.69 8.29
CA LYS A 57 -9.81 -0.23 8.13
C LYS A 57 -8.88 0.33 7.08
N LEU A 58 -7.60 0.44 7.39
CA LEU A 58 -6.58 0.92 6.46
C LEU A 58 -5.55 -0.16 6.20
N SER A 59 -5.55 -0.68 4.98
CA SER A 59 -4.57 -1.67 4.51
C SER A 59 -3.32 -0.97 3.98
N LEU A 60 -2.19 -1.26 4.60
CA LEU A 60 -0.87 -0.73 4.28
C LEU A 60 0.09 -1.91 4.07
N GLN A 61 0.29 -2.33 2.82
CA GLN A 61 1.11 -3.51 2.47
C GLN A 61 0.67 -4.82 3.17
N TYR A 62 -0.62 -4.96 3.44
CA TYR A 62 -1.18 -6.19 3.97
C TYR A 62 -1.25 -7.25 2.86
N ASN A 63 -0.69 -8.42 3.10
CA ASN A 63 -0.48 -9.47 2.12
C ASN A 63 -1.45 -10.65 2.22
N ARG A 64 -2.59 -10.45 2.87
CA ARG A 64 -3.67 -11.43 2.97
C ARG A 64 -4.99 -10.84 2.48
N LYS A 65 -5.91 -11.72 2.13
CA LYS A 65 -7.30 -11.32 1.87
C LYS A 65 -7.97 -10.92 3.19
N MET A 66 -8.66 -9.79 3.18
CA MET A 66 -9.51 -9.38 4.30
C MET A 66 -10.86 -10.05 4.19
N ASN A 67 -11.34 -10.65 5.29
CA ASN A 67 -12.65 -11.32 5.31
C ASN A 67 -13.82 -10.33 5.27
N ASN A 68 -13.65 -9.16 5.90
CA ASN A 68 -14.65 -8.10 5.96
C ASN A 68 -14.06 -6.79 5.45
N VAL A 69 -14.51 -6.34 4.28
CA VAL A 69 -14.06 -5.10 3.60
C VAL A 69 -15.02 -3.92 3.82
N LYS A 70 -15.95 -4.00 4.76
CA LYS A 70 -16.78 -2.85 5.13
C LYS A 70 -15.89 -1.73 5.67
N ASN A 71 -16.04 -0.54 5.13
CA ASN A 71 -15.22 0.64 5.46
C ASN A 71 -13.69 0.38 5.35
N ALA A 72 -13.28 -0.51 4.47
CA ALA A 72 -11.88 -0.83 4.24
C ALA A 72 -11.33 -0.06 3.03
N PHE A 73 -10.14 0.49 3.22
CA PHE A 73 -9.38 1.22 2.20
C PHE A 73 -7.97 0.66 2.10
N ASN A 74 -7.39 0.72 0.91
CA ASN A 74 -6.05 0.21 0.66
C ASN A 74 -5.18 1.27 -0.03
N ILE A 75 -3.91 1.31 0.35
CA ILE A 75 -2.88 1.97 -0.44
C ILE A 75 -2.18 0.90 -1.27
N HIS A 76 -2.51 0.85 -2.54
CA HIS A 76 -1.83 -0.01 -3.49
C HIS A 76 -0.57 0.66 -4.02
N THR A 77 0.53 -0.11 -4.09
CA THR A 77 1.84 0.36 -4.56
C THR A 77 1.99 0.30 -6.08
N GLY A 78 0.95 0.71 -6.77
CA GLY A 78 0.85 0.76 -8.23
C GLY A 78 -0.25 1.73 -8.67
N LEU A 79 -0.18 2.17 -9.92
CA LEU A 79 -1.19 3.02 -10.55
C LEU A 79 -2.36 2.18 -11.06
N LEU A 80 -3.41 2.04 -10.26
CA LEU A 80 -4.63 1.36 -10.71
C LEU A 80 -5.37 2.19 -11.77
N PRO A 81 -6.01 1.54 -12.76
CA PRO A 81 -6.21 0.09 -12.89
C PRO A 81 -5.07 -0.65 -13.60
N ASP A 82 -4.07 0.02 -14.15
CA ASP A 82 -3.09 -0.59 -15.06
C ASP A 82 -2.05 -1.44 -14.33
N TRP A 83 -1.79 -1.15 -13.06
CA TRP A 83 -0.72 -1.73 -12.25
C TRP A 83 -1.26 -2.33 -10.94
N GLY A 84 -2.15 -3.33 -11.02
CA GLY A 84 -2.64 -4.10 -9.87
C GLY A 84 -1.80 -5.36 -9.60
N GLY A 85 -1.94 -5.94 -8.41
CA GLY A 85 -1.31 -7.21 -8.04
C GLY A 85 -0.01 -7.07 -7.26
N GLN A 86 0.94 -7.94 -7.52
CA GLN A 86 2.18 -8.09 -6.75
C GLN A 86 3.42 -7.73 -7.57
N ASP A 87 4.53 -7.46 -6.85
CA ASP A 87 5.85 -7.21 -7.43
C ASP A 87 5.87 -6.09 -8.48
N ILE A 88 5.05 -5.07 -8.26
CA ILE A 88 4.80 -3.99 -9.21
C ILE A 88 6.08 -3.26 -9.62
N LEU A 89 7.02 -3.02 -8.69
CA LEU A 89 8.29 -2.36 -9.01
C LEU A 89 9.11 -3.15 -10.04
N TYR A 90 9.14 -4.49 -9.90
CA TYR A 90 9.79 -5.36 -10.88
C TYR A 90 9.11 -5.23 -12.26
N HIS A 91 7.79 -5.36 -12.31
CA HIS A 91 7.06 -5.29 -13.57
C HIS A 91 7.17 -3.91 -14.24
N THR A 92 7.24 -2.84 -13.43
CA THR A 92 7.47 -1.47 -13.89
C THR A 92 8.78 -1.37 -14.69
N LEU A 93 9.87 -1.88 -14.13
CA LEU A 93 11.19 -1.89 -14.80
C LEU A 93 11.20 -2.81 -16.02
N LYS A 94 10.65 -4.01 -15.87
CA LYS A 94 10.59 -5.01 -16.94
C LYS A 94 9.85 -4.51 -18.18
N LEU A 95 8.79 -3.72 -17.98
CA LEU A 95 7.97 -3.17 -19.08
C LEU A 95 8.40 -1.76 -19.50
N ASN A 96 9.54 -1.27 -18.98
CA ASN A 96 10.07 0.06 -19.29
C ASN A 96 9.04 1.19 -19.11
N SER A 97 8.23 1.11 -18.06
CA SER A 97 7.28 2.18 -17.73
C SER A 97 8.03 3.49 -17.50
N LYS A 98 7.41 4.60 -17.87
CA LYS A 98 7.98 5.95 -17.64
C LYS A 98 7.53 6.56 -16.33
N GLU A 99 6.49 6.00 -15.74
CA GLU A 99 5.95 6.44 -14.45
C GLU A 99 5.46 5.25 -13.63
N GLN A 100 5.39 5.45 -12.34
CA GLN A 100 4.78 4.57 -11.37
C GLN A 100 4.17 5.43 -10.26
N GLY A 101 3.46 4.82 -9.30
CA GLY A 101 2.87 5.60 -8.23
C GLY A 101 2.13 4.78 -7.20
N LEU A 102 1.28 5.46 -6.47
CA LEU A 102 0.44 4.91 -5.41
C LEU A 102 -1.03 5.20 -5.73
N THR A 103 -1.89 4.29 -5.34
CA THR A 103 -3.35 4.46 -5.48
C THR A 103 -4.03 4.20 -4.15
N PHE A 104 -4.83 5.16 -3.69
CA PHE A 104 -5.75 5.01 -2.58
C PHE A 104 -7.13 4.65 -3.11
N HIS A 105 -7.66 3.51 -2.68
CA HIS A 105 -8.97 3.04 -3.14
C HIS A 105 -9.78 2.38 -2.02
N LYS A 106 -11.11 2.43 -2.14
CA LYS A 106 -12.03 1.65 -1.32
C LYS A 106 -11.93 0.19 -1.73
N MET A 107 -11.80 -0.71 -0.77
CA MET A 107 -11.65 -2.14 -1.04
C MET A 107 -12.97 -2.81 -1.40
N THR A 108 -12.86 -3.90 -2.13
CA THR A 108 -13.92 -4.90 -2.37
C THR A 108 -13.39 -6.29 -2.02
N SER A 109 -14.19 -7.33 -2.22
CA SER A 109 -13.75 -8.73 -2.06
C SER A 109 -12.75 -9.19 -3.12
N GLU A 110 -12.55 -8.42 -4.20
CA GLU A 110 -11.56 -8.69 -5.25
C GLU A 110 -10.30 -7.87 -5.00
N TYR A 111 -9.14 -8.43 -5.38
CA TYR A 111 -7.83 -7.75 -5.22
C TYR A 111 -7.75 -6.50 -6.08
N ASP A 112 -7.26 -5.41 -5.47
CA ASP A 112 -6.99 -4.11 -6.08
C ASP A 112 -8.17 -3.54 -6.90
N TYR A 113 -9.38 -3.99 -6.59
CA TYR A 113 -10.61 -3.59 -7.24
C TYR A 113 -11.50 -2.81 -6.29
N GLY A 114 -11.90 -1.62 -6.69
CA GLY A 114 -12.77 -0.75 -5.89
C GLY A 114 -12.74 0.68 -6.40
N GLN A 115 -13.40 1.58 -5.70
CA GLN A 115 -13.43 2.99 -6.07
C GLN A 115 -12.07 3.63 -5.82
N ILE A 116 -11.46 4.17 -6.88
CA ILE A 116 -10.19 4.91 -6.81
C ILE A 116 -10.50 6.33 -6.32
N ILE A 117 -9.95 6.69 -5.16
CA ILE A 117 -10.20 7.99 -4.49
C ILE A 117 -9.10 8.98 -4.85
N SER A 118 -7.85 8.57 -4.76
CA SER A 118 -6.69 9.40 -5.12
C SER A 118 -5.55 8.59 -5.68
N LYS A 119 -4.68 9.26 -6.43
CA LYS A 119 -3.43 8.71 -6.95
C LYS A 119 -2.33 9.74 -6.87
N ILE A 120 -1.09 9.28 -6.73
CA ILE A 120 0.12 10.08 -6.94
C ILE A 120 1.03 9.34 -7.89
N THR A 121 1.69 10.06 -8.79
CA THR A 121 2.67 9.51 -9.72
C THR A 121 4.08 9.99 -9.38
N TYR A 122 5.07 9.18 -9.71
CA TYR A 122 6.48 9.56 -9.71
C TYR A 122 7.17 9.01 -10.96
N PRO A 123 8.22 9.69 -11.48
CA PRO A 123 8.91 9.26 -12.69
C PRO A 123 9.70 7.97 -12.44
N VAL A 124 9.82 7.17 -13.50
CA VAL A 124 10.77 6.06 -13.60
C VAL A 124 11.87 6.47 -14.58
N LEU A 125 13.10 6.57 -14.08
CA LEU A 125 14.25 7.00 -14.86
C LEU A 125 14.91 5.82 -15.59
N LYS A 126 15.61 6.08 -16.66
CA LYS A 126 16.21 5.05 -17.53
C LYS A 126 17.10 4.04 -16.80
N ASN A 127 17.81 4.50 -15.77
CA ASN A 127 18.78 3.69 -15.02
C ASN A 127 18.27 3.32 -13.61
N ASP A 128 17.00 3.53 -13.32
CA ASP A 128 16.42 3.15 -12.03
C ASP A 128 16.53 1.64 -11.80
N THR A 129 16.89 1.29 -10.58
CA THR A 129 16.80 -0.06 -10.03
C THR A 129 15.52 -0.23 -9.20
N MET A 130 15.23 -1.45 -8.76
CA MET A 130 14.12 -1.68 -7.81
C MET A 130 14.34 -0.92 -6.49
N ILE A 131 15.60 -0.74 -6.06
CA ILE A 131 15.93 0.01 -4.84
C ILE A 131 15.61 1.50 -5.05
N ASP A 132 15.95 2.08 -6.19
CA ASP A 132 15.64 3.49 -6.48
C ASP A 132 14.14 3.75 -6.48
N LEU A 133 13.36 2.85 -7.11
CA LEU A 133 11.91 2.95 -7.10
C LEU A 133 11.32 2.76 -5.69
N TYR A 134 11.85 1.81 -4.92
CA TYR A 134 11.42 1.61 -3.54
C TYR A 134 11.71 2.82 -2.67
N ASN A 135 12.89 3.42 -2.77
CA ASN A 135 13.27 4.65 -2.05
C ASN A 135 12.31 5.80 -2.41
N ARG A 136 12.05 5.99 -3.69
CA ARG A 136 11.14 7.05 -4.18
C ARG A 136 9.71 6.83 -3.65
N MET A 137 9.23 5.60 -3.68
CA MET A 137 7.95 5.22 -3.08
C MET A 137 7.94 5.49 -1.57
N THR A 138 8.98 5.08 -0.84
CA THR A 138 9.09 5.26 0.61
C THR A 138 9.07 6.73 1.03
N CYS A 139 9.66 7.61 0.22
CA CYS A 139 9.64 9.05 0.49
C CYS A 139 8.23 9.66 0.41
N CYS A 140 7.42 9.24 -0.54
CA CYS A 140 6.09 9.84 -0.73
C CYS A 140 4.96 9.10 0.01
N PHE A 141 5.15 7.85 0.40
CA PHE A 141 4.09 6.97 0.89
C PHE A 141 3.37 7.52 2.13
N PRO A 142 4.04 7.88 3.26
CA PRO A 142 3.32 8.34 4.45
C PRO A 142 2.52 9.63 4.21
N GLY A 143 3.11 10.61 3.49
CA GLY A 143 2.44 11.87 3.15
C GLY A 143 1.23 11.66 2.23
N PHE A 144 1.35 10.75 1.27
CA PHE A 144 0.23 10.38 0.39
C PHE A 144 -0.91 9.72 1.17
N VAL A 145 -0.61 8.82 2.11
CA VAL A 145 -1.62 8.19 2.97
C VAL A 145 -2.38 9.26 3.76
N LEU A 146 -1.66 10.16 4.44
CA LEU A 146 -2.29 11.22 5.22
C LEU A 146 -3.16 12.14 4.35
N SER A 147 -2.65 12.61 3.22
CA SER A 147 -3.42 13.47 2.31
C SER A 147 -4.65 12.79 1.74
N SER A 148 -4.55 11.49 1.45
CA SER A 148 -5.68 10.67 0.96
C SER A 148 -6.77 10.50 2.03
N LEU A 149 -6.39 10.32 3.29
CA LEU A 149 -7.35 10.27 4.40
C LEU A 149 -8.04 11.62 4.59
N LYS A 150 -7.31 12.73 4.52
CA LYS A 150 -7.90 14.08 4.58
C LYS A 150 -8.86 14.36 3.43
N LEU A 151 -8.53 13.91 2.21
CA LEU A 151 -9.46 13.97 1.08
C LEU A 151 -10.70 13.11 1.36
N LEU A 152 -10.56 11.89 1.85
CA LEU A 152 -11.68 11.01 2.18
C LEU A 152 -12.62 11.65 3.24
N GLU A 153 -12.06 12.32 4.26
CA GLU A 153 -12.85 13.06 5.26
C GLU A 153 -13.71 14.17 4.65
N SER A 154 -13.22 14.83 3.61
CA SER A 154 -13.94 15.90 2.90
C SER A 154 -15.05 15.39 1.97
N MET A 155 -15.06 14.09 1.65
CA MET A 155 -16.01 13.48 0.71
C MET A 155 -17.26 12.96 1.43
N SER A 156 -18.42 13.11 0.80
CA SER A 156 -19.63 12.39 1.16
C SER A 156 -19.58 10.93 0.66
N GLU A 157 -20.39 10.07 1.23
CA GLU A 157 -20.49 8.66 0.77
C GLU A 157 -20.92 8.58 -0.71
N LYS A 158 -21.78 9.49 -1.17
CA LYS A 158 -22.20 9.57 -2.57
C LYS A 158 -21.01 9.89 -3.48
N GLN A 159 -20.14 10.82 -3.09
CA GLN A 159 -18.92 11.15 -3.83
C GLN A 159 -17.96 9.97 -3.89
N VAL A 160 -17.72 9.28 -2.77
CA VAL A 160 -16.89 8.05 -2.74
C VAL A 160 -17.47 6.99 -3.67
N SER A 161 -18.78 6.77 -3.64
CA SER A 161 -19.46 5.78 -4.49
C SER A 161 -19.43 6.11 -5.97
N SER A 162 -19.32 7.41 -6.33
CA SER A 162 -19.20 7.87 -7.71
C SER A 162 -17.77 7.84 -8.26
N CYS A 163 -16.77 7.56 -7.43
CA CYS A 163 -15.39 7.44 -7.89
C CYS A 163 -15.23 6.28 -8.90
N ILE A 164 -14.27 6.44 -9.79
CA ILE A 164 -13.99 5.47 -10.87
C ILE A 164 -13.69 4.10 -10.26
N LYS A 165 -14.35 3.08 -10.82
CA LYS A 165 -14.17 1.68 -10.46
C LYS A 165 -13.93 0.87 -11.74
N ILE A 166 -12.68 0.53 -12.00
CA ILE A 166 -12.26 -0.21 -13.20
C ILE A 166 -11.54 -1.47 -12.76
N LYS A 167 -11.83 -2.60 -13.43
CA LYS A 167 -11.17 -3.88 -13.15
C LYS A 167 -9.68 -3.76 -13.45
N PRO A 168 -8.79 -4.08 -12.48
CA PRO A 168 -7.35 -3.90 -12.65
C PRO A 168 -6.74 -4.96 -13.55
N ARG A 169 -5.65 -4.59 -14.25
CA ARG A 169 -4.70 -5.55 -14.80
C ARG A 169 -3.83 -6.06 -13.64
N LEU A 170 -3.92 -7.34 -13.34
CA LEU A 170 -3.19 -7.94 -12.23
C LEU A 170 -1.86 -8.55 -12.68
N PHE A 171 -0.81 -8.21 -11.97
CA PHE A 171 0.50 -8.86 -12.05
C PHE A 171 0.68 -9.81 -10.87
N ASN A 172 1.47 -10.86 -11.04
CA ASN A 172 1.79 -11.78 -9.97
C ASN A 172 3.24 -12.30 -10.09
N ARG A 173 3.75 -12.82 -8.98
CA ARG A 173 5.13 -13.34 -8.88
C ARG A 173 5.40 -14.49 -9.83
N GLY A 174 4.42 -15.33 -10.13
CA GLY A 174 4.54 -16.43 -11.07
C GLY A 174 4.85 -16.01 -12.52
N LYS A 175 4.77 -14.71 -12.83
CA LYS A 175 5.15 -14.14 -14.14
C LYS A 175 6.58 -13.59 -14.17
N ILE A 176 7.34 -13.70 -13.07
CA ILE A 176 8.76 -13.33 -13.06
C ILE A 176 9.55 -14.42 -13.77
N GLU A 177 10.28 -14.05 -14.82
CA GLU A 177 11.12 -14.98 -15.57
C GLU A 177 12.26 -15.50 -14.70
N LYS A 178 12.64 -16.80 -14.87
CA LYS A 178 13.68 -17.44 -14.04
C LYS A 178 15.00 -16.65 -14.02
N LYS A 179 15.43 -16.10 -15.17
CA LYS A 179 16.63 -15.27 -15.30
C LYS A 179 16.58 -13.99 -14.47
N ASP A 180 15.39 -13.45 -14.23
CA ASP A 180 15.18 -12.22 -13.49
C ASP A 180 15.00 -12.49 -11.99
N MET A 181 14.64 -13.73 -11.61
CA MET A 181 14.51 -14.14 -10.20
C MET A 181 15.82 -13.99 -9.42
N ASP A 182 16.97 -14.22 -10.05
CA ASP A 182 18.26 -14.04 -9.40
C ASP A 182 18.50 -12.56 -9.04
N LEU A 183 18.16 -11.64 -9.96
CA LEU A 183 18.25 -10.20 -9.69
C LEU A 183 17.25 -9.79 -8.61
N TYR A 184 16.03 -10.27 -8.69
CA TYR A 184 14.98 -10.05 -7.70
C TYR A 184 15.41 -10.54 -6.31
N ASN A 185 15.91 -11.79 -6.22
CA ASN A 185 16.37 -12.39 -4.97
C ASN A 185 17.60 -11.70 -4.37
N LYS A 186 18.47 -11.11 -5.20
CA LYS A 186 19.62 -10.31 -4.73
C LYS A 186 19.19 -8.93 -4.24
N THR A 187 18.12 -8.38 -4.77
CA THR A 187 17.62 -7.04 -4.40
C THR A 187 16.90 -7.04 -3.05
N LEU A 188 16.12 -8.08 -2.74
CA LEU A 188 15.38 -8.18 -1.48
C LEU A 188 16.28 -8.15 -0.23
N PRO A 189 17.40 -8.91 -0.15
CA PRO A 189 18.32 -8.81 0.99
C PRO A 189 18.88 -7.41 1.18
N LYS A 190 19.25 -6.72 0.11
CA LYS A 190 19.74 -5.34 0.17
C LYS A 190 18.68 -4.36 0.68
N LEU A 191 17.43 -4.52 0.28
CA LEU A 191 16.33 -3.72 0.81
C LEU A 191 16.14 -3.97 2.31
N ARG A 192 16.21 -5.22 2.76
CA ARG A 192 16.15 -5.57 4.19
C ARG A 192 17.30 -4.93 4.96
N GLU A 193 18.52 -5.08 4.49
CA GLU A 193 19.71 -4.47 5.10
C GLU A 193 19.55 -2.96 5.30
N ILE A 194 19.01 -2.25 4.31
CA ILE A 194 18.80 -0.79 4.38
C ILE A 194 17.70 -0.41 5.37
N TYR A 195 16.62 -1.19 5.48
CA TYR A 195 15.38 -0.77 6.16
C TYR A 195 15.05 -1.52 7.44
N GLU A 196 15.71 -2.64 7.76
CA GLU A 196 15.51 -3.37 9.03
C GLU A 196 16.51 -2.94 10.11
N GLN A 197 17.60 -2.26 9.73
CA GLN A 197 18.64 -1.76 10.66
C GLN A 197 18.38 -0.32 11.15
N ASN A 198 17.34 0.35 10.66
CA ASN A 198 16.89 1.67 11.05
C ASN A 198 15.48 1.59 11.66
#